data_a8bf916e0e5986034518baa60f414e4b
#
_entry.id   a8bf916e0e5986034518baa60f414e4b
#
_cell.length_a   1.000
_cell.length_b   1.000
_cell.length_c   1.000
_cell.angle_alpha   90.00
_cell.angle_beta   90.00
_cell.angle_gamma   90.00
#
_symmetry.space_group_name_H-M   'P 1'
#
loop_
_entity.id
_entity.type
_entity.pdbx_description
1 polymer ?
#
loop_
_entity_poly.entity_id
_entity_poly.type
_entity_poly.pdbx_seq_one_letter_code
_entity_poly.pdbx_strand_id
1 'polypeptide(L)'
;MSKVSKATAPQVEDHGLMVGHYSELDGYTVGFEQFREDADATPLFKGLPGDRCQSPHWGYVISGRVTFRYVDRDEVYEAGDAYYAPPGHIA
;
A
#
# COMPACT_ATOMS: atom_id res chain seq x y z
N MET A 1 11.73 -18.86 4.37
CA MET A 1 12.44 -17.56 4.51
C MET A 1 11.70 -16.70 5.50
N SER A 2 12.44 -16.10 6.41
CA SER A 2 11.86 -15.27 7.46
C SER A 2 12.03 -13.76 7.23
N LYS A 3 12.56 -13.38 6.08
CA LYS A 3 12.73 -11.96 5.72
C LYS A 3 12.74 -11.76 4.21
N VAL A 4 12.41 -10.56 3.80
CA VAL A 4 12.51 -10.10 2.42
C VAL A 4 12.89 -8.62 2.43
N SER A 5 13.60 -8.16 1.40
CA SER A 5 13.87 -6.76 1.17
C SER A 5 13.30 -6.33 -0.18
N LYS A 6 13.25 -5.02 -0.41
CA LYS A 6 12.82 -4.48 -1.71
C LYS A 6 13.63 -5.08 -2.86
N ALA A 7 14.95 -5.24 -2.65
CA ALA A 7 15.85 -5.78 -3.67
C ALA A 7 15.65 -7.28 -3.93
N THR A 8 15.16 -8.03 -2.95
CA THR A 8 15.00 -9.49 -3.05
C THR A 8 13.57 -9.94 -3.31
N ALA A 9 12.59 -9.04 -3.23
CA ALA A 9 11.19 -9.36 -3.51
C ALA A 9 11.03 -9.78 -4.97
N PRO A 10 10.51 -10.98 -5.26
CA PRO A 10 10.53 -11.52 -6.61
C PRO A 10 9.48 -10.94 -7.54
N GLN A 11 8.38 -10.43 -7.01
CA GLN A 11 7.28 -9.94 -7.80
C GLN A 11 7.30 -8.41 -7.85
N VAL A 12 7.42 -7.84 -9.04
CA VAL A 12 7.42 -6.40 -9.25
C VAL A 12 6.21 -6.02 -10.09
N GLU A 13 5.43 -5.06 -9.59
CA GLU A 13 4.27 -4.52 -10.30
C GLU A 13 4.45 -3.03 -10.49
N ASP A 14 4.52 -2.60 -11.74
CA ASP A 14 4.68 -1.21 -12.11
C ASP A 14 3.35 -0.69 -12.68
N HIS A 15 2.73 0.22 -11.97
CA HIS A 15 1.46 0.82 -12.37
C HIS A 15 1.61 2.25 -12.90
N GLY A 16 2.84 2.67 -13.24
CA GLY A 16 3.13 4.02 -13.73
C GLY A 16 3.34 5.00 -12.59
N LEU A 17 2.29 5.33 -11.86
CA LEU A 17 2.38 6.26 -10.72
C LEU A 17 2.94 5.59 -9.47
N MET A 18 2.76 4.29 -9.34
CA MET A 18 3.22 3.50 -8.22
C MET A 18 3.96 2.27 -8.70
N VAL A 19 5.01 1.91 -8.01
CA VAL A 19 5.69 0.63 -8.19
C VAL A 19 5.70 -0.12 -6.86
N GLY A 20 5.37 -1.41 -6.92
CA GLY A 20 5.37 -2.30 -5.78
C GLY A 20 6.31 -3.47 -5.98
N HIS A 21 7.01 -3.85 -4.92
CA HIS A 21 7.85 -5.04 -4.85
C HIS A 21 7.26 -5.95 -3.79
N TYR A 22 6.88 -7.17 -4.16
CA TYR A 22 6.09 -8.04 -3.30
C TYR A 22 6.72 -9.40 -3.10
N SER A 23 6.46 -9.98 -1.96
CA SER A 23 6.80 -11.36 -1.62
C SER A 23 5.83 -11.90 -0.60
N GLU A 24 5.67 -13.21 -0.54
CA GLU A 24 4.92 -13.84 0.53
C GLU A 24 5.88 -14.36 1.60
N LEU A 25 5.54 -14.10 2.85
CA LEU A 25 6.24 -14.60 4.02
C LEU A 25 5.22 -15.22 4.96
N ASP A 26 5.28 -16.54 5.10
CA ASP A 26 4.47 -17.28 6.07
C ASP A 26 2.96 -16.93 6.00
N GLY A 27 2.41 -16.92 4.78
CA GLY A 27 1.00 -16.64 4.56
C GLY A 27 0.62 -15.16 4.51
N TYR A 28 1.58 -14.24 4.68
CA TYR A 28 1.37 -12.81 4.55
C TYR A 28 2.01 -12.29 3.29
N THR A 29 1.37 -11.33 2.65
CA THR A 29 1.98 -10.61 1.53
C THR A 29 2.71 -9.39 2.08
N VAL A 30 4.00 -9.30 1.79
CA VAL A 30 4.83 -8.15 2.14
C VAL A 30 5.02 -7.31 0.89
N GLY A 31 4.74 -6.01 0.98
CA GLY A 31 4.87 -5.09 -0.13
C GLY A 31 5.76 -3.90 0.23
N PHE A 32 6.67 -3.58 -0.68
CA PHE A 32 7.44 -2.34 -0.64
C PHE A 32 6.90 -1.46 -1.76
N GLU A 33 6.11 -0.45 -1.41
CA GLU A 33 5.39 0.37 -2.37
C GLU A 33 5.93 1.78 -2.37
N GLN A 34 6.07 2.34 -3.57
CA GLN A 34 6.61 3.68 -3.76
C GLN A 34 5.77 4.40 -4.81
N PHE A 35 5.32 5.61 -4.46
CA PHE A 35 4.74 6.52 -5.44
C PHE A 35 5.85 7.33 -6.08
N ARG A 36 5.82 7.46 -7.41
CA ARG A 36 6.84 8.20 -8.16
C ARG A 36 6.65 9.70 -8.08
N GLU A 37 5.42 10.13 -7.80
CA GLU A 37 5.06 11.54 -7.64
C GLU A 37 3.81 11.63 -6.78
N ASP A 38 3.42 12.83 -6.40
CA ASP A 38 2.16 13.05 -5.72
C ASP A 38 1.02 12.63 -6.66
N ALA A 39 0.26 11.63 -6.24
CA ALA A 39 -0.74 11.02 -7.08
C ALA A 39 -1.92 10.53 -6.26
N ASP A 40 -3.07 10.49 -6.93
CA ASP A 40 -4.28 9.86 -6.39
C ASP A 40 -4.37 8.46 -6.98
N ALA A 41 -4.37 7.45 -6.12
CA ALA A 41 -4.41 6.06 -6.53
C ALA A 41 -5.83 5.54 -6.80
N THR A 42 -6.84 6.39 -6.71
CA THR A 42 -8.25 5.99 -6.93
C THR A 42 -8.45 5.14 -8.19
N PRO A 43 -7.85 5.47 -9.34
CA PRO A 43 -8.02 4.64 -10.54
C PRO A 43 -7.52 3.20 -10.39
N LEU A 44 -6.56 2.94 -9.51
CA LEU A 44 -6.01 1.61 -9.30
C LEU A 44 -6.98 0.70 -8.54
N PHE A 45 -7.96 1.27 -7.84
CA PHE A 45 -8.94 0.51 -7.06
C PHE A 45 -10.27 0.33 -7.81
N LYS A 46 -10.39 0.88 -8.99
CA LYS A 46 -11.61 0.77 -9.78
C LYS A 46 -11.83 -0.69 -10.19
N GLY A 47 -13.05 -1.17 -9.97
CA GLY A 47 -13.40 -2.57 -10.25
C GLY A 47 -13.30 -3.49 -9.02
N LEU A 48 -12.69 -3.04 -7.93
CA LEU A 48 -12.73 -3.73 -6.66
C LEU A 48 -14.09 -3.50 -5.97
N PRO A 49 -14.48 -4.33 -5.00
CA PRO A 49 -15.74 -4.12 -4.28
C PRO A 49 -15.84 -2.70 -3.71
N GLY A 50 -16.84 -1.94 -4.16
CA GLY A 50 -17.01 -0.53 -3.80
C GLY A 50 -15.92 0.38 -4.35
N ASP A 51 -15.12 -0.06 -5.32
CA ASP A 51 -13.95 0.63 -5.87
C ASP A 51 -12.91 0.97 -4.78
N ARG A 52 -12.83 0.13 -3.76
CA ARG A 52 -11.92 0.28 -2.62
C ARG A 52 -11.20 -1.02 -2.31
N CYS A 53 -10.04 -0.92 -1.70
CA CYS A 53 -9.32 -2.10 -1.25
C CYS A 53 -10.00 -2.70 -0.03
N GLN A 54 -10.32 -3.98 -0.08
CA GLN A 54 -11.01 -4.68 1.01
C GLN A 54 -10.06 -5.53 1.86
N SER A 55 -8.76 -5.46 1.61
CA SER A 55 -7.76 -6.17 2.41
C SER A 55 -7.23 -5.27 3.53
N PRO A 56 -7.09 -5.78 4.76
CA PRO A 56 -6.45 -5.02 5.82
C PRO A 56 -4.93 -4.96 5.58
N HIS A 57 -4.33 -3.84 5.94
CA HIS A 57 -2.90 -3.64 5.82
C HIS A 57 -2.29 -3.15 7.12
N TRP A 58 -1.11 -3.68 7.45
CA TRP A 58 -0.24 -3.11 8.47
C TRP A 58 1.00 -2.59 7.74
N GLY A 59 1.46 -1.43 8.11
CA GLY A 59 2.57 -0.86 7.41
C GLY A 59 3.37 0.15 8.21
N TYR A 60 4.43 0.64 7.58
CA TYR A 60 5.31 1.65 8.12
C TYR A 60 5.72 2.59 7.00
N VAL A 61 5.58 3.88 7.22
CA VAL A 61 5.95 4.90 6.23
C VAL A 61 7.43 5.20 6.39
N ILE A 62 8.22 4.89 5.37
CA ILE A 62 9.67 5.10 5.38
C ILE A 62 9.99 6.56 5.07
N SER A 63 9.35 7.12 4.04
CA SER A 63 9.53 8.51 3.66
C SER A 63 8.26 9.08 3.06
N GLY A 64 8.10 10.40 3.15
CA GLY A 64 6.95 11.08 2.60
C GLY A 64 5.70 10.95 3.46
N ARG A 65 4.55 10.98 2.80
CA ARG A 65 3.26 10.98 3.43
C ARG A 65 2.25 10.26 2.55
N VAL A 66 1.37 9.47 3.15
CA VAL A 66 0.28 8.81 2.44
C VAL A 66 -1.04 9.09 3.15
N THR A 67 -2.08 9.35 2.36
CA THR A 67 -3.44 9.53 2.86
C THR A 67 -4.27 8.33 2.46
N PHE A 68 -4.91 7.71 3.45
CA PHE A 68 -5.87 6.63 3.23
C PHE A 68 -7.27 7.20 3.39
N ARG A 69 -8.09 7.06 2.36
CA ARG A 69 -9.47 7.55 2.33
C ARG A 69 -10.44 6.43 2.63
N TYR A 70 -11.37 6.74 3.53
CA TYR A 70 -12.50 5.89 3.88
C TYR A 70 -13.80 6.61 3.54
N VAL A 71 -14.93 5.91 3.64
CA VAL A 71 -16.24 6.52 3.38
C VAL A 71 -16.52 7.68 4.33
N ASP A 72 -16.08 7.57 5.57
CA ASP A 72 -16.42 8.50 6.65
C ASP A 72 -15.28 9.39 7.12
N ARG A 73 -14.04 9.17 6.62
CA ARG A 73 -12.88 9.92 7.10
C ARG A 73 -11.66 9.72 6.19
N ASP A 74 -10.69 10.59 6.36
CA ASP A 74 -9.34 10.43 5.83
C ASP A 74 -8.37 10.23 7.00
N GLU A 75 -7.35 9.39 6.80
CA GLU A 75 -6.26 9.22 7.75
C GLU A 75 -4.94 9.45 7.05
N VAL A 76 -4.09 10.29 7.64
CA VAL A 76 -2.79 10.66 7.08
C VAL A 76 -1.69 10.02 7.90
N TYR A 77 -0.80 9.32 7.20
CA TYR A 77 0.38 8.69 7.81
C TYR A 77 1.64 9.33 7.24
N GLU A 78 2.59 9.65 8.11
CA GLU A 78 3.82 10.33 7.75
C GLU A 78 5.03 9.44 8.03
N ALA A 79 6.19 9.83 7.51
CA ALA A 79 7.44 9.13 7.76
C ALA A 79 7.65 8.88 9.24
N GLY A 80 7.91 7.62 9.61
CA GLY A 80 8.04 7.21 10.99
C GLY A 80 6.78 6.62 11.62
N ASP A 81 5.63 6.73 10.94
CA ASP A 81 4.38 6.17 11.45
C ASP A 81 4.24 4.69 11.07
N ALA A 82 3.90 3.88 12.06
CA ALA A 82 3.38 2.54 11.84
C ALA A 82 1.85 2.64 11.83
N TYR A 83 1.20 1.96 10.88
CA TYR A 83 -0.23 2.13 10.69
C TYR A 83 -0.94 0.81 10.51
N TYR A 84 -2.24 0.83 10.76
CA TYR A 84 -3.18 -0.21 10.36
C TYR A 84 -4.27 0.41 9.49
N ALA A 85 -4.45 -0.13 8.29
CA ALA A 85 -5.49 0.29 7.37
C ALA A 85 -6.55 -0.81 7.28
N PRO A 86 -7.73 -0.62 7.92
CA PRO A 86 -8.82 -1.59 7.80
C PRO A 86 -9.36 -1.65 6.38
N PRO A 87 -10.15 -2.69 6.03
CA PRO A 87 -10.79 -2.77 4.72
C PRO A 87 -11.62 -1.55 4.38
N GLY A 88 -11.75 -1.25 3.09
CA GLY A 88 -12.56 -0.13 2.61
C GLY A 88 -11.79 1.16 2.36
N HIS A 89 -10.47 1.07 2.19
CA HIS A 89 -9.62 2.24 1.96
C HIS A 89 -9.27 2.44 0.49
N ILE A 90 -8.90 3.68 0.18
CA ILE A 90 -8.18 4.10 -1.04
C ILE A 90 -6.94 4.85 -0.57
N ALA A 91 -5.78 4.41 -1.03
CA ALA A 91 -4.52 5.06 -0.67
C ALA A 91 -4.25 6.36 -1.45
#